data_2017780a0e23555a8e8c991291a10e1d
#
_entry.id   2017780a0e23555a8e8c991291a10e1d
#
_cell.length_a   1.000
_cell.length_b   1.000
_cell.length_c   1.000
_cell.angle_alpha   90.00
_cell.angle_beta   90.00
_cell.angle_gamma   90.00
#
_symmetry.space_group_name_H-M   'P 1'
#
loop_
_entity.id
_entity.type
_entity.pdbx_description
1 polymer ?
#
loop_
_entity_poly.entity_id
_entity_poly.type
_entity_poly.pdbx_seq_one_letter_code
_entity_poly.pdbx_strand_id
1 'polypeptide(L)'
;MNFPEFMWCGPQSGYCVIVMAMPHSDPLTPLMSLSGVEDKAASAVAAIARVHRRPAGLRKFDVISSESLLRGARAAAAIDGAPLDAHSIPPAVSAYSLLAPEKQAATVRTFARAPLQVLASIDIAASGVGHPDQNPAVVQALAQLITRGAGVDFDRLLPVVVHAEIAARSLFGARSTAVALVAARTAAIHTGFDPRGFAVPETFLNRHRADYRAALDTYGQDPAALITLLLDAWEAGAREADGIAQAA
;
A
#
# COMPACT_ATOMS: atom_id res chain seq x y z
N MET A 1 -23.51 4.32 24.85
CA MET A 1 -22.10 4.73 24.80
C MET A 1 -21.88 5.43 23.46
N ASN A 2 -21.71 6.76 23.49
CA ASN A 2 -21.47 7.53 22.27
C ASN A 2 -20.08 7.21 21.76
N PHE A 3 -19.98 6.66 20.53
CA PHE A 3 -18.73 6.52 19.83
C PHE A 3 -18.31 7.88 19.26
N PRO A 4 -17.04 8.29 19.36
CA PRO A 4 -16.59 9.52 18.78
C PRO A 4 -16.70 9.47 17.24
N GLU A 5 -17.33 10.48 16.68
CA GLU A 5 -17.32 10.76 15.25
C GLU A 5 -15.86 10.92 14.79
N PHE A 6 -15.43 10.06 13.87
CA PHE A 6 -14.13 10.22 13.23
C PHE A 6 -14.23 11.35 12.20
N MET A 7 -13.82 12.53 12.61
CA MET A 7 -13.71 13.69 11.73
C MET A 7 -12.29 13.78 11.21
N TRP A 8 -12.11 13.48 9.94
CA TRP A 8 -10.84 13.57 9.27
C TRP A 8 -10.75 14.93 8.57
N CYS A 9 -9.98 15.88 9.14
CA CYS A 9 -9.76 17.20 8.59
C CYS A 9 -8.33 17.31 8.06
N GLY A 10 -8.17 17.55 6.76
CA GLY A 10 -6.91 17.99 6.19
C GLY A 10 -6.61 19.45 6.63
N PRO A 11 -5.34 19.81 6.88
CA PRO A 11 -5.00 21.08 7.55
C PRO A 11 -5.21 22.36 6.73
N GLN A 12 -5.67 22.33 5.48
CA GLN A 12 -5.84 23.57 4.67
C GLN A 12 -6.94 23.57 3.61
N SER A 13 -7.80 22.58 3.51
CA SER A 13 -8.95 22.68 2.60
C SER A 13 -10.19 22.07 3.21
N GLY A 14 -11.33 22.77 3.09
CA GLY A 14 -12.61 22.47 3.71
C GLY A 14 -13.33 21.20 3.27
N TYR A 15 -12.61 20.15 2.94
CA TYR A 15 -13.13 18.82 2.68
C TYR A 15 -12.81 17.92 3.86
N CYS A 16 -13.80 17.79 4.74
CA CYS A 16 -13.84 16.78 5.79
C CYS A 16 -14.44 15.53 5.16
N VAL A 17 -13.65 14.49 4.90
CA VAL A 17 -14.20 13.17 4.61
C VAL A 17 -14.68 12.62 5.93
N ILE A 18 -15.96 12.85 6.24
CA ILE A 18 -16.63 12.26 7.40
C ILE A 18 -16.86 10.78 7.06
N VAL A 19 -15.97 9.92 7.51
CA VAL A 19 -16.27 8.49 7.60
C VAL A 19 -17.13 8.33 8.86
N MET A 20 -18.43 8.51 8.72
CA MET A 20 -19.37 8.12 9.76
C MET A 20 -19.33 6.60 9.85
N ALA A 21 -18.63 6.08 10.84
CA ALA A 21 -18.66 4.67 11.17
C ALA A 21 -20.04 4.33 11.71
N MET A 22 -20.97 4.00 10.83
CA MET A 22 -22.16 3.24 11.20
C MET A 22 -21.68 1.86 11.66
N PRO A 23 -22.18 1.29 12.74
CA PRO A 23 -21.62 0.10 13.38
C PRO A 23 -21.60 -1.18 12.53
N HIS A 24 -21.95 -1.13 11.25
CA HIS A 24 -21.96 -2.26 10.31
C HIS A 24 -21.72 -1.84 8.83
N SER A 25 -21.21 -0.63 8.56
CA SER A 25 -20.91 -0.21 7.17
C SER A 25 -19.42 -0.33 6.88
N ASP A 26 -19.08 -0.75 5.67
CA ASP A 26 -17.71 -0.75 5.17
C ASP A 26 -17.17 0.69 5.16
N PRO A 27 -16.07 0.98 5.87
CA PRO A 27 -15.58 2.34 6.06
C PRO A 27 -15.03 2.97 4.78
N LEU A 28 -14.70 2.17 3.75
CA LEU A 28 -14.13 2.66 2.50
C LEU A 28 -15.13 2.76 1.34
N THR A 29 -16.38 2.32 1.54
CA THR A 29 -17.46 2.48 0.54
C THR A 29 -17.59 3.92 0.00
N PRO A 30 -17.47 4.99 0.80
CA PRO A 30 -17.55 6.34 0.27
C PRO A 30 -16.50 6.66 -0.81
N LEU A 31 -15.32 6.01 -0.77
CA LEU A 31 -14.27 6.22 -1.77
C LEU A 31 -14.62 5.58 -3.12
N MET A 32 -15.48 4.56 -3.15
CA MET A 32 -15.93 3.93 -4.40
C MET A 32 -16.77 4.89 -5.25
N SER A 33 -17.41 5.89 -4.64
CA SER A 33 -18.17 6.93 -5.37
C SER A 33 -17.30 7.97 -6.06
N LEU A 34 -16.00 8.01 -5.77
CA LEU A 34 -15.07 8.91 -6.45
C LEU A 34 -14.90 8.51 -7.91
N SER A 35 -14.70 9.50 -8.77
CA SER A 35 -14.62 9.30 -10.22
C SER A 35 -13.58 8.25 -10.60
N GLY A 36 -14.01 7.20 -11.29
CA GLY A 36 -13.16 6.12 -11.82
C GLY A 36 -12.66 5.09 -10.79
N VAL A 37 -12.90 5.27 -9.49
CA VAL A 37 -12.36 4.38 -8.44
C VAL A 37 -12.98 2.99 -8.54
N GLU A 38 -14.29 2.86 -8.68
CA GLU A 38 -14.99 1.58 -8.74
C GLU A 38 -14.48 0.73 -9.91
N ASP A 39 -14.43 1.29 -11.12
CA ASP A 39 -13.98 0.59 -12.33
C ASP A 39 -12.52 0.15 -12.22
N LYS A 40 -11.65 1.04 -11.70
CA LYS A 40 -10.22 0.75 -11.51
C LYS A 40 -10.00 -0.31 -10.44
N ALA A 41 -10.75 -0.27 -9.34
CA ALA A 41 -10.69 -1.28 -8.30
C ALA A 41 -11.10 -2.66 -8.83
N ALA A 42 -12.20 -2.72 -9.62
CA ALA A 42 -12.65 -3.95 -10.25
C ALA A 42 -11.59 -4.51 -11.24
N SER A 43 -10.97 -3.64 -12.04
CA SER A 43 -9.90 -4.02 -12.99
C SER A 43 -8.66 -4.58 -12.26
N ALA A 44 -8.22 -3.91 -11.21
CA ALA A 44 -7.07 -4.36 -10.41
C ALA A 44 -7.33 -5.72 -9.75
N VAL A 45 -8.50 -5.90 -9.12
CA VAL A 45 -8.93 -7.19 -8.52
C VAL A 45 -8.94 -8.29 -9.58
N ALA A 46 -9.52 -8.03 -10.76
CA ALA A 46 -9.60 -9.02 -11.83
C ALA A 46 -8.21 -9.42 -12.35
N ALA A 47 -7.30 -8.46 -12.48
CA ALA A 47 -5.93 -8.70 -12.93
C ALA A 47 -5.14 -9.53 -11.91
N ILE A 48 -5.19 -9.18 -10.63
CA ILE A 48 -4.53 -9.90 -9.54
C ILE A 48 -5.08 -11.32 -9.43
N ALA A 49 -6.41 -11.49 -9.41
CA ALA A 49 -7.05 -12.80 -9.35
C ALA A 49 -6.65 -13.73 -10.53
N ARG A 50 -6.37 -13.16 -11.69
CA ARG A 50 -5.89 -13.93 -12.87
C ARG A 50 -4.54 -14.56 -12.60
N VAL A 51 -3.59 -13.81 -12.03
CA VAL A 51 -2.25 -14.32 -11.72
C VAL A 51 -2.32 -15.43 -10.67
N HIS A 52 -3.12 -15.22 -9.61
CA HIS A 52 -3.29 -16.21 -8.54
C HIS A 52 -3.92 -17.53 -8.99
N ARG A 53 -4.69 -17.52 -10.08
CA ARG A 53 -5.27 -18.74 -10.68
C ARG A 53 -4.31 -19.52 -11.55
N ARG A 54 -3.12 -18.98 -11.88
CA ARG A 54 -2.13 -19.71 -12.67
C ARG A 54 -1.58 -20.92 -11.90
N PRO A 55 -1.39 -22.08 -12.57
CA PRO A 55 -0.80 -23.27 -11.94
C PRO A 55 0.59 -23.03 -11.33
N ALA A 56 1.41 -22.15 -11.96
CA ALA A 56 2.71 -21.76 -11.43
C ALA A 56 2.59 -21.05 -10.07
N GLY A 57 1.58 -20.20 -9.89
CA GLY A 57 1.30 -19.52 -8.62
C GLY A 57 1.00 -20.47 -7.46
N LEU A 58 0.57 -21.70 -7.72
CA LEU A 58 0.34 -22.72 -6.69
C LEU A 58 1.59 -23.53 -6.37
N ARG A 59 2.43 -23.80 -7.39
CA ARG A 59 3.57 -24.73 -7.27
C ARG A 59 4.89 -24.02 -6.90
N LYS A 60 5.03 -22.76 -7.29
CA LYS A 60 6.27 -21.97 -7.18
C LYS A 60 6.01 -20.59 -6.56
N PHE A 61 5.05 -20.53 -5.64
CA PHE A 61 4.64 -19.26 -5.06
C PHE A 61 5.78 -18.51 -4.37
N ASP A 62 6.68 -19.21 -3.68
CA ASP A 62 7.84 -18.61 -3.01
C ASP A 62 8.79 -17.95 -4.01
N VAL A 63 9.01 -18.57 -5.16
CA VAL A 63 9.88 -18.04 -6.22
C VAL A 63 9.25 -16.78 -6.81
N ILE A 64 7.95 -16.83 -7.14
CA ILE A 64 7.22 -15.71 -7.72
C ILE A 64 7.17 -14.54 -6.72
N SER A 65 6.82 -14.82 -5.46
CA SER A 65 6.76 -13.80 -4.41
C SER A 65 8.12 -13.16 -4.16
N SER A 66 9.20 -13.95 -4.09
CA SER A 66 10.56 -13.43 -3.88
C SER A 66 11.03 -12.56 -5.04
N GLU A 67 10.79 -12.96 -6.29
CA GLU A 67 11.15 -12.18 -7.47
C GLU A 67 10.33 -10.89 -7.55
N SER A 68 9.03 -10.95 -7.27
CA SER A 68 8.15 -9.79 -7.20
C SER A 68 8.60 -8.81 -6.12
N LEU A 69 8.97 -9.32 -4.96
CA LEU A 69 9.48 -8.51 -3.84
C LEU A 69 10.78 -7.80 -4.22
N LEU A 70 11.72 -8.52 -4.85
CA LEU A 70 13.01 -7.96 -5.27
C LEU A 70 12.84 -6.87 -6.34
N ARG A 71 11.96 -7.10 -7.33
CA ARG A 71 11.64 -6.07 -8.35
C ARG A 71 10.99 -4.85 -7.72
N GLY A 72 10.03 -5.07 -6.82
CA GLY A 72 9.38 -3.99 -6.07
C GLY A 72 10.38 -3.16 -5.27
N ALA A 73 11.26 -3.81 -4.53
CA ALA A 73 12.30 -3.15 -3.73
C ALA A 73 13.25 -2.29 -4.58
N ARG A 74 13.67 -2.80 -5.74
CA ARG A 74 14.51 -2.05 -6.68
C ARG A 74 13.77 -0.86 -7.29
N ALA A 75 12.52 -1.05 -7.68
CA ALA A 75 11.70 0.04 -8.22
C ALA A 75 11.42 1.11 -7.16
N ALA A 76 11.14 0.73 -5.91
CA ALA A 76 10.97 1.64 -4.79
C ALA A 76 12.21 2.51 -4.57
N ALA A 77 13.40 1.90 -4.52
CA ALA A 77 14.66 2.64 -4.40
C ALA A 77 14.85 3.65 -5.57
N ALA A 78 14.46 3.25 -6.80
CA ALA A 78 14.56 4.14 -7.97
C ALA A 78 13.54 5.29 -7.92
N ILE A 79 12.35 5.11 -7.33
CA ILE A 79 11.36 6.19 -7.12
C ILE A 79 11.96 7.29 -6.23
N ASP A 80 12.66 6.89 -5.16
CA ASP A 80 13.32 7.80 -4.22
C ASP A 80 14.65 8.36 -4.76
N GLY A 81 15.09 7.94 -5.96
CA GLY A 81 16.32 8.40 -6.59
C GLY A 81 17.59 7.80 -5.97
N ALA A 82 17.46 6.75 -5.16
CA ALA A 82 18.61 6.09 -4.57
C ALA A 82 19.41 5.33 -5.66
N PRO A 83 20.75 5.48 -5.69
CA PRO A 83 21.58 4.69 -6.58
C PRO A 83 21.52 3.22 -6.17
N LEU A 84 21.31 2.34 -7.16
CA LEU A 84 21.42 0.88 -6.99
C LEU A 84 22.88 0.47 -7.26
N ASP A 85 23.80 0.91 -6.40
CA ASP A 85 25.17 0.48 -6.49
C ASP A 85 25.40 -0.90 -5.83
N ALA A 86 26.52 -1.56 -6.22
CA ALA A 86 26.82 -2.91 -5.73
C ALA A 86 27.36 -2.91 -4.28
N HIS A 87 27.57 -1.77 -3.67
CA HIS A 87 28.28 -1.63 -2.39
C HIS A 87 27.37 -1.24 -1.22
N SER A 88 26.14 -0.80 -1.49
CA SER A 88 25.17 -0.45 -0.47
C SER A 88 23.79 -1.04 -0.74
N ILE A 89 23.14 -1.53 0.31
CA ILE A 89 21.74 -1.95 0.22
C ILE A 89 20.90 -0.70 0.49
N PRO A 90 20.13 -0.21 -0.51
CA PRO A 90 19.26 0.94 -0.28
C PRO A 90 18.26 0.67 0.87
N PRO A 91 17.95 1.66 1.71
CA PRO A 91 17.00 1.52 2.82
C PRO A 91 15.65 0.94 2.41
N ALA A 92 15.16 1.31 1.22
CA ALA A 92 13.93 0.73 0.66
C ALA A 92 14.04 -0.79 0.54
N VAL A 93 15.17 -1.33 0.04
CA VAL A 93 15.38 -2.79 -0.09
C VAL A 93 15.35 -3.47 1.28
N SER A 94 15.96 -2.86 2.30
CA SER A 94 15.94 -3.38 3.67
C SER A 94 14.50 -3.45 4.22
N ALA A 95 13.68 -2.42 3.96
CA ALA A 95 12.28 -2.40 4.39
C ALA A 95 11.46 -3.54 3.76
N TYR A 96 11.69 -3.85 2.50
CA TYR A 96 11.03 -4.96 1.80
C TYR A 96 11.37 -6.34 2.40
N SER A 97 12.51 -6.50 3.07
CA SER A 97 12.89 -7.76 3.71
C SER A 97 11.90 -8.25 4.78
N LEU A 98 11.05 -7.35 5.30
CA LEU A 98 9.97 -7.72 6.23
C LEU A 98 8.86 -8.56 5.57
N LEU A 99 8.77 -8.53 4.25
CA LEU A 99 7.82 -9.31 3.44
C LEU A 99 8.47 -10.51 2.74
N ALA A 100 9.72 -10.84 3.06
CA ALA A 100 10.34 -12.07 2.59
C ALA A 100 9.49 -13.28 3.00
N PRO A 101 9.39 -14.34 2.18
CA PRO A 101 8.46 -15.46 2.39
C PRO A 101 8.45 -16.02 3.81
N GLU A 102 9.62 -16.14 4.43
CA GLU A 102 9.79 -16.66 5.79
C GLU A 102 9.27 -15.70 6.89
N LYS A 103 9.16 -14.41 6.62
CA LYS A 103 8.71 -13.36 7.56
C LYS A 103 7.29 -12.89 7.29
N GLN A 104 6.84 -12.98 6.04
CA GLN A 104 5.58 -12.41 5.56
C GLN A 104 4.39 -12.74 6.46
N ALA A 105 4.20 -14.03 6.78
CA ALA A 105 3.06 -14.46 7.59
C ALA A 105 3.07 -13.86 9.02
N ALA A 106 4.25 -13.69 9.63
CA ALA A 106 4.37 -13.06 10.94
C ALA A 106 4.10 -11.56 10.87
N THR A 107 4.67 -10.87 9.87
CA THR A 107 4.47 -9.45 9.62
C THR A 107 2.99 -9.12 9.41
N VAL A 108 2.30 -9.88 8.55
CA VAL A 108 0.88 -9.68 8.25
C VAL A 108 -0.01 -9.94 9.48
N ARG A 109 0.26 -11.00 10.26
CA ARG A 109 -0.48 -11.24 11.52
C ARG A 109 -0.29 -10.12 12.54
N THR A 110 0.93 -9.56 12.62
CA THR A 110 1.20 -8.42 13.49
C THR A 110 0.50 -7.17 12.97
N PHE A 111 0.50 -6.93 11.66
CA PHE A 111 -0.18 -5.79 11.04
C PHE A 111 -1.69 -5.78 11.35
N ALA A 112 -2.33 -6.94 11.31
CA ALA A 112 -3.76 -7.08 11.63
C ALA A 112 -4.12 -6.67 13.07
N ARG A 113 -3.19 -6.81 14.02
CA ARG A 113 -3.44 -6.61 15.46
C ARG A 113 -2.77 -5.37 16.04
N ALA A 114 -1.60 -5.05 15.54
CA ALA A 114 -0.74 -3.96 16.00
C ALA A 114 -0.05 -3.27 14.82
N PRO A 115 -0.81 -2.62 13.91
CA PRO A 115 -0.26 -2.01 12.69
C PRO A 115 0.83 -0.98 13.00
N LEU A 116 0.73 -0.23 14.09
CA LEU A 116 1.79 0.72 14.50
C LEU A 116 3.15 0.04 14.70
N GLN A 117 3.17 -1.17 15.23
CA GLN A 117 4.41 -1.94 15.41
C GLN A 117 5.04 -2.31 14.06
N VAL A 118 4.22 -2.67 13.06
CA VAL A 118 4.72 -3.00 11.73
C VAL A 118 5.19 -1.74 11.01
N LEU A 119 4.45 -0.63 11.08
CA LEU A 119 4.87 0.64 10.50
C LEU A 119 6.21 1.11 11.11
N ALA A 120 6.36 1.01 12.44
CA ALA A 120 7.63 1.28 13.11
C ALA A 120 8.77 0.37 12.61
N SER A 121 8.51 -0.92 12.45
CA SER A 121 9.51 -1.87 11.94
C SER A 121 9.91 -1.57 10.49
N ILE A 122 8.97 -1.16 9.65
CA ILE A 122 9.24 -0.75 8.26
C ILE A 122 10.10 0.51 8.24
N ASP A 123 9.75 1.53 9.07
CA ASP A 123 10.51 2.77 9.17
C ASP A 123 11.95 2.52 9.65
N ILE A 124 12.13 1.70 10.69
CA ILE A 124 13.48 1.31 11.18
C ILE A 124 14.27 0.63 10.08
N ALA A 125 13.67 -0.31 9.35
CA ALA A 125 14.32 -0.99 8.25
C ALA A 125 14.67 -0.04 7.08
N ALA A 126 13.88 1.03 6.92
CA ALA A 126 14.15 2.14 6.00
C ALA A 126 15.13 3.19 6.58
N SER A 127 15.87 2.87 7.62
CA SER A 127 16.82 3.73 8.32
C SER A 127 16.18 4.88 9.12
N GLY A 128 14.94 4.73 9.53
CA GLY A 128 14.24 5.63 10.44
C GLY A 128 14.40 5.23 11.90
N VAL A 129 13.64 5.91 12.76
CA VAL A 129 13.71 5.75 14.21
C VAL A 129 12.50 5.02 14.81
N GLY A 130 11.57 4.56 13.98
CA GLY A 130 10.41 3.77 14.37
C GLY A 130 9.19 4.58 14.80
N HIS A 131 9.16 5.85 14.48
CA HIS A 131 7.98 6.70 14.72
C HIS A 131 7.80 7.72 13.59
N PRO A 132 6.58 8.21 13.37
CA PRO A 132 6.33 9.20 12.34
C PRO A 132 7.06 10.52 12.65
N ASP A 133 7.57 11.17 11.60
CA ASP A 133 8.22 12.48 11.70
C ASP A 133 7.17 13.59 11.90
N GLN A 134 5.93 13.34 11.45
CA GLN A 134 4.83 14.30 11.56
C GLN A 134 3.46 13.61 11.63
N ASN A 135 2.45 14.35 12.09
CA ASN A 135 1.05 13.93 12.14
C ASN A 135 0.81 12.54 12.78
N PRO A 136 1.29 12.27 14.00
CA PRO A 136 1.13 10.96 14.64
C PRO A 136 -0.35 10.57 14.82
N ALA A 137 -1.26 11.54 14.90
CA ALA A 137 -2.69 11.29 14.99
C ALA A 137 -3.24 10.60 13.71
N VAL A 138 -2.71 10.95 12.53
CA VAL A 138 -3.08 10.31 11.26
C VAL A 138 -2.62 8.86 11.25
N VAL A 139 -1.41 8.59 11.73
CA VAL A 139 -0.89 7.20 11.83
C VAL A 139 -1.73 6.36 12.79
N GLN A 140 -2.19 6.96 13.90
CA GLN A 140 -3.10 6.29 14.84
C GLN A 140 -4.48 6.03 14.22
N ALA A 141 -5.04 7.01 13.49
CA ALA A 141 -6.31 6.84 12.79
C ALA A 141 -6.22 5.74 11.72
N LEU A 142 -5.12 5.70 10.96
CA LEU A 142 -4.84 4.65 10.00
C LEU A 142 -4.74 3.27 10.67
N ALA A 143 -4.08 3.19 11.82
CA ALA A 143 -4.00 1.96 12.60
C ALA A 143 -5.38 1.49 13.10
N GLN A 144 -6.25 2.40 13.49
CA GLN A 144 -7.62 2.06 13.89
C GLN A 144 -8.46 1.59 12.69
N LEU A 145 -8.29 2.22 11.52
CA LEU A 145 -8.91 1.76 10.28
C LEU A 145 -8.50 0.33 9.95
N ILE A 146 -7.20 0.02 10.01
CA ILE A 146 -6.66 -1.32 9.73
C ILE A 146 -7.22 -2.37 10.69
N THR A 147 -7.32 -2.04 11.99
CA THR A 147 -7.74 -3.00 13.01
C THR A 147 -9.25 -3.21 13.12
N ARG A 148 -10.05 -2.24 12.69
CA ARG A 148 -11.51 -2.24 12.88
C ARG A 148 -12.29 -2.29 11.57
N GLY A 149 -11.64 -1.92 10.45
CA GLY A 149 -12.27 -1.92 9.14
C GLY A 149 -12.54 -3.35 8.67
N ALA A 150 -13.65 -3.50 7.98
CA ALA A 150 -14.01 -4.74 7.29
C ALA A 150 -15.04 -4.44 6.21
N GLY A 151 -15.05 -5.25 5.16
CA GLY A 151 -15.99 -5.15 4.07
C GLY A 151 -15.34 -5.37 2.71
N VAL A 152 -16.14 -5.45 1.68
CA VAL A 152 -15.66 -5.74 0.32
C VAL A 152 -14.87 -4.57 -0.26
N ASP A 153 -15.32 -3.34 0.00
CA ASP A 153 -14.64 -2.13 -0.47
C ASP A 153 -13.39 -1.86 0.37
N PHE A 154 -13.46 -2.14 1.68
CA PHE A 154 -12.30 -2.13 2.56
C PHE A 154 -11.20 -3.05 2.05
N ASP A 155 -11.52 -4.30 1.73
CA ASP A 155 -10.54 -5.27 1.26
C ASP A 155 -9.87 -4.83 -0.05
N ARG A 156 -10.61 -4.16 -0.93
CA ARG A 156 -10.11 -3.65 -2.22
C ARG A 156 -9.29 -2.38 -2.12
N LEU A 157 -9.67 -1.47 -1.21
CA LEU A 157 -9.12 -0.13 -1.16
C LEU A 157 -8.09 0.08 -0.05
N LEU A 158 -8.06 -0.77 1.00
CA LEU A 158 -7.12 -0.58 2.11
C LEU A 158 -5.66 -0.44 1.65
N PRO A 159 -5.14 -1.26 0.71
CA PRO A 159 -3.76 -1.12 0.24
C PRO A 159 -3.48 0.27 -0.36
N VAL A 160 -4.44 0.80 -1.11
CA VAL A 160 -4.33 2.11 -1.78
C VAL A 160 -4.43 3.25 -0.77
N VAL A 161 -5.35 3.13 0.19
CA VAL A 161 -5.54 4.13 1.26
C VAL A 161 -4.33 4.20 2.17
N VAL A 162 -3.79 3.05 2.59
CA VAL A 162 -2.56 3.00 3.40
C VAL A 162 -1.41 3.68 2.67
N HIS A 163 -1.25 3.41 1.38
CA HIS A 163 -0.24 4.06 0.55
C HIS A 163 -0.45 5.57 0.49
N ALA A 164 -1.64 6.00 0.09
CA ALA A 164 -1.96 7.41 -0.12
C ALA A 164 -1.74 8.23 1.16
N GLU A 165 -2.26 7.75 2.31
CA GLU A 165 -2.16 8.46 3.58
C GLU A 165 -0.71 8.63 4.04
N ILE A 166 0.10 7.61 3.92
CA ILE A 166 1.50 7.65 4.35
C ILE A 166 2.32 8.52 3.40
N ALA A 167 2.19 8.33 2.09
CA ALA A 167 3.03 9.01 1.11
C ALA A 167 2.64 10.48 0.93
N ALA A 168 1.35 10.78 0.67
CA ALA A 168 0.91 12.15 0.39
C ALA A 168 1.05 13.08 1.60
N ARG A 169 0.98 12.54 2.81
CA ARG A 169 1.17 13.32 4.04
C ARG A 169 2.61 13.32 4.55
N SER A 170 3.52 12.66 3.85
CA SER A 170 4.94 12.57 4.22
C SER A 170 5.14 12.16 5.69
N LEU A 171 4.34 11.19 6.20
CA LEU A 171 4.26 10.86 7.63
C LEU A 171 5.62 10.43 8.23
N PHE A 172 6.52 9.87 7.41
CA PHE A 172 7.86 9.44 7.78
C PHE A 172 8.95 10.25 7.05
N GLY A 173 8.66 11.51 6.72
CA GLY A 173 9.58 12.40 6.00
C GLY A 173 10.06 11.81 4.67
N ALA A 174 11.35 11.85 4.41
CA ALA A 174 11.95 11.32 3.18
C ALA A 174 11.75 9.79 2.99
N ARG A 175 11.41 9.06 4.03
CA ARG A 175 11.19 7.61 3.99
C ARG A 175 9.74 7.24 3.65
N SER A 176 8.85 8.23 3.56
CA SER A 176 7.40 8.00 3.41
C SER A 176 7.05 7.14 2.19
N THR A 177 7.74 7.30 1.07
CA THR A 177 7.51 6.47 -0.13
C THR A 177 7.81 4.99 0.16
N ALA A 178 8.99 4.69 0.71
CA ALA A 178 9.37 3.32 1.03
C ALA A 178 8.43 2.70 2.07
N VAL A 179 8.08 3.45 3.13
CA VAL A 179 7.15 2.99 4.18
C VAL A 179 5.76 2.75 3.59
N ALA A 180 5.25 3.66 2.74
CA ALA A 180 3.95 3.55 2.10
C ALA A 180 3.85 2.30 1.21
N LEU A 181 4.86 2.04 0.39
CA LEU A 181 4.90 0.91 -0.54
C LEU A 181 4.89 -0.43 0.20
N VAL A 182 5.75 -0.59 1.23
CA VAL A 182 5.80 -1.83 2.01
C VAL A 182 4.54 -2.02 2.85
N ALA A 183 4.00 -0.95 3.45
CA ALA A 183 2.76 -0.99 4.20
C ALA A 183 1.56 -1.35 3.31
N ALA A 184 1.48 -0.81 2.08
CA ALA A 184 0.45 -1.14 1.10
C ALA A 184 0.49 -2.62 0.69
N ARG A 185 1.68 -3.18 0.43
CA ARG A 185 1.84 -4.63 0.19
C ARG A 185 1.39 -5.46 1.38
N THR A 186 1.76 -5.03 2.60
CA THR A 186 1.33 -5.71 3.82
C THR A 186 -0.20 -5.69 3.95
N ALA A 187 -0.82 -4.56 3.66
CA ALA A 187 -2.27 -4.40 3.65
C ALA A 187 -2.93 -5.27 2.57
N ALA A 188 -2.34 -5.35 1.37
CA ALA A 188 -2.87 -6.18 0.27
C ALA A 188 -2.86 -7.68 0.61
N ILE A 189 -1.84 -8.15 1.29
CA ILE A 189 -1.77 -9.53 1.77
C ILE A 189 -2.77 -9.74 2.91
N HIS A 190 -2.88 -8.78 3.83
CA HIS A 190 -3.79 -8.83 4.97
C HIS A 190 -5.26 -8.94 4.55
N THR A 191 -5.70 -8.12 3.62
CA THR A 191 -7.09 -8.12 3.12
C THR A 191 -7.39 -9.25 2.13
N GLY A 192 -6.37 -9.92 1.62
CA GLY A 192 -6.54 -10.89 0.55
C GLY A 192 -6.70 -10.26 -0.84
N PHE A 193 -6.48 -8.95 -0.99
CA PHE A 193 -6.41 -8.27 -2.27
C PHE A 193 -5.31 -8.86 -3.16
N ASP A 194 -4.10 -9.04 -2.61
CA ASP A 194 -3.00 -9.79 -3.22
C ASP A 194 -2.41 -10.79 -2.21
N PRO A 195 -3.07 -11.94 -1.97
CA PRO A 195 -2.83 -12.79 -0.81
C PRO A 195 -1.45 -13.42 -0.73
N ARG A 196 -0.68 -13.38 -1.81
CA ARG A 196 0.69 -13.93 -1.88
C ARG A 196 1.76 -12.88 -2.20
N GLY A 197 1.36 -11.61 -2.35
CA GLY A 197 2.28 -10.52 -2.67
C GLY A 197 2.93 -10.65 -4.05
N PHE A 198 2.17 -11.08 -5.06
CA PHE A 198 2.69 -11.28 -6.42
C PHE A 198 2.78 -10.01 -7.24
N ALA A 199 1.85 -9.07 -7.08
CA ALA A 199 1.83 -7.84 -7.86
C ALA A 199 3.05 -6.95 -7.58
N VAL A 200 3.51 -6.21 -8.59
CA VAL A 200 4.67 -5.31 -8.53
C VAL A 200 4.26 -3.89 -8.93
N PRO A 201 3.40 -3.20 -8.13
CA PRO A 201 2.90 -1.87 -8.45
C PRO A 201 4.02 -0.82 -8.57
N GLU A 202 5.13 -1.02 -7.89
CA GLU A 202 6.26 -0.09 -7.83
C GLU A 202 6.88 0.16 -9.19
N THR A 203 6.89 -0.83 -10.08
CA THR A 203 7.45 -0.68 -11.43
C THR A 203 6.64 0.30 -12.28
N PHE A 204 5.32 0.30 -12.13
CA PHE A 204 4.45 1.29 -12.77
C PHE A 204 4.71 2.68 -12.19
N LEU A 205 4.72 2.83 -10.86
CA LEU A 205 4.96 4.11 -10.20
C LEU A 205 6.33 4.70 -10.56
N ASN A 206 7.34 3.85 -10.68
CA ASN A 206 8.67 4.29 -11.12
C ASN A 206 8.69 4.81 -12.57
N ARG A 207 7.93 4.20 -13.48
CA ARG A 207 7.78 4.68 -14.87
C ARG A 207 6.98 5.97 -14.95
N HIS A 208 6.00 6.16 -14.08
CA HIS A 208 5.08 7.30 -14.01
C HIS A 208 5.39 8.23 -12.83
N ARG A 209 6.69 8.42 -12.49
CA ARG A 209 7.10 9.19 -11.30
C ARG A 209 6.59 10.62 -11.28
N ALA A 210 6.48 11.26 -12.43
CA ALA A 210 5.99 12.64 -12.53
C ALA A 210 4.51 12.71 -12.17
N ASP A 211 3.71 11.82 -12.73
CA ASP A 211 2.26 11.74 -12.46
C ASP A 211 2.01 11.35 -11.01
N TYR A 212 2.79 10.40 -10.48
CA TYR A 212 2.70 9.98 -9.08
C TYR A 212 2.99 11.14 -8.13
N ARG A 213 4.04 11.91 -8.36
CA ARG A 213 4.35 13.09 -7.52
C ARG A 213 3.26 14.15 -7.61
N ALA A 214 2.79 14.46 -8.81
CA ALA A 214 1.70 15.41 -9.01
C ALA A 214 0.42 14.97 -8.27
N ALA A 215 0.07 13.67 -8.32
CA ALA A 215 -1.07 13.13 -7.60
C ALA A 215 -0.91 13.16 -6.08
N LEU A 216 0.31 12.95 -5.55
CA LEU A 216 0.61 13.11 -4.12
C LEU A 216 0.40 14.56 -3.67
N ASP A 217 0.89 15.53 -4.46
CA ASP A 217 0.79 16.97 -4.14
C ASP A 217 -0.66 17.45 -4.13
N THR A 218 -1.54 16.86 -4.94
CA THR A 218 -2.96 17.24 -5.06
C THR A 218 -3.91 16.40 -4.21
N TYR A 219 -3.42 15.37 -3.51
CA TYR A 219 -4.25 14.39 -2.79
C TYR A 219 -5.27 15.02 -1.83
N GLY A 220 -4.90 16.11 -1.15
CA GLY A 220 -5.79 16.80 -0.21
C GLY A 220 -6.98 17.51 -0.89
N GLN A 221 -6.91 17.76 -2.20
CA GLN A 221 -7.94 18.44 -2.99
C GLN A 221 -8.65 17.48 -3.95
N ASP A 222 -7.91 16.54 -4.54
CA ASP A 222 -8.40 15.52 -5.46
C ASP A 222 -7.87 14.13 -5.07
N PRO A 223 -8.49 13.46 -4.11
CA PRO A 223 -8.07 12.11 -3.72
C PRO A 223 -8.31 11.08 -4.84
N ALA A 224 -9.25 11.32 -5.76
CA ALA A 224 -9.54 10.40 -6.85
C ALA A 224 -8.33 10.21 -7.78
N ALA A 225 -7.59 11.28 -8.06
CA ALA A 225 -6.42 11.23 -8.93
C ALA A 225 -5.34 10.26 -8.40
N LEU A 226 -5.01 10.33 -7.12
CA LEU A 226 -4.02 9.43 -6.53
C LEU A 226 -4.56 8.01 -6.39
N ILE A 227 -5.80 7.83 -5.90
CA ILE A 227 -6.40 6.52 -5.70
C ILE A 227 -6.49 5.74 -7.02
N THR A 228 -6.95 6.38 -8.09
CA THR A 228 -7.04 5.74 -9.42
C THR A 228 -5.66 5.41 -9.99
N LEU A 229 -4.68 6.28 -9.83
CA LEU A 229 -3.30 6.03 -10.26
C LEU A 229 -2.70 4.81 -9.51
N LEU A 230 -2.94 4.71 -8.20
CA LEU A 230 -2.47 3.58 -7.40
C LEU A 230 -3.16 2.28 -7.81
N LEU A 231 -4.47 2.30 -8.12
CA LEU A 231 -5.19 1.14 -8.65
C LEU A 231 -4.65 0.71 -10.02
N ASP A 232 -4.33 1.65 -10.92
CA ASP A 232 -3.65 1.36 -12.20
C ASP A 232 -2.27 0.73 -11.95
N ALA A 233 -1.55 1.18 -10.92
CA ALA A 233 -0.28 0.58 -10.55
C ALA A 233 -0.44 -0.87 -10.08
N TRP A 234 -1.47 -1.18 -9.30
CA TRP A 234 -1.76 -2.55 -8.88
C TRP A 234 -2.17 -3.44 -10.07
N GLU A 235 -2.99 -2.93 -11.00
CA GLU A 235 -3.35 -3.66 -12.22
C GLU A 235 -2.12 -3.94 -13.10
N ALA A 236 -1.27 -2.93 -13.32
CA ALA A 236 -0.03 -3.08 -14.08
C ALA A 236 0.96 -4.02 -13.38
N GLY A 237 1.06 -3.92 -12.06
CA GLY A 237 1.88 -4.81 -11.23
C GLY A 237 1.44 -6.28 -11.30
N ALA A 238 0.13 -6.53 -11.43
CA ALA A 238 -0.38 -7.87 -11.67
C ALA A 238 0.02 -8.40 -13.05
N ARG A 239 0.03 -7.56 -14.09
CA ARG A 239 0.55 -7.96 -15.43
C ARG A 239 2.03 -8.31 -15.39
N GLU A 240 2.82 -7.59 -14.61
CA GLU A 240 4.24 -7.91 -14.42
C GLU A 240 4.43 -9.25 -13.68
N ALA A 241 3.65 -9.48 -12.63
CA ALA A 241 3.62 -10.74 -11.91
C ALA A 241 3.22 -11.94 -12.80
N ASP A 242 2.34 -11.71 -13.76
CA ASP A 242 1.96 -12.70 -14.76
C ASP A 242 3.16 -13.14 -15.63
N GLY A 243 4.01 -12.18 -16.03
CA GLY A 243 5.27 -12.46 -16.72
C GLY A 243 6.27 -13.24 -15.85
N ILE A 244 6.39 -12.89 -14.55
CA ILE A 244 7.23 -13.62 -13.60
C ILE A 244 6.73 -15.08 -13.49
N ALA A 245 5.43 -15.27 -13.34
CA ALA A 245 4.82 -16.60 -13.20
C ALA A 245 4.96 -17.46 -14.46
N GLN A 246 5.07 -16.85 -15.64
CA GLN A 246 5.33 -17.56 -16.90
C GLN A 246 6.80 -18.01 -17.01
N ALA A 247 7.72 -17.23 -16.45
CA ALA A 247 9.15 -17.52 -16.50
C ALA A 247 9.62 -18.48 -15.38
N ALA A 248 8.80 -18.66 -14.33
CA ALA A 248 9.09 -19.54 -13.22
C ALA A 248 8.77 -21.01 -13.54
#